data_5fcafefc95e414ea335ac3c5124493d7
#
_entry.id   5fcafefc95e414ea335ac3c5124493d7
#
_cell.length_a   1.000
_cell.length_b   1.000
_cell.length_c   1.000
_cell.angle_alpha   90.00
_cell.angle_beta   90.00
_cell.angle_gamma   90.00
#
_symmetry.space_group_name_H-M   'P 1'
#
loop_
_entity.id
_entity.type
_entity.pdbx_description
1 polymer ?
#
loop_
_entity_poly.entity_id
_entity_poly.type
_entity_poly.pdbx_seq_one_letter_code
_entity_poly.pdbx_strand_id
1 'polypeptide(L)'
;ETSAKTDEAVEDKIDWVAFKNQFFSAVMIAKNDFEANALMTSVPQEKGSGYLKQYEAKMKAFFDPSGKKATEFDFYYGPNDFRLLQRMEKECNFGKDLQMERLVYLGWPLFRIINRWFTLYVFDFLTGLNINMGIVLILITLLLRQSPQSILSLILRDELAL
;
A
#
# COMPACT_ATOMS: atom_id res chain seq x y z
N GLU A 1 -13.71 -11.44 1.55
CA GLU A 1 -14.67 -10.65 0.73
C GLU A 1 -15.80 -10.17 1.63
N THR A 2 -15.68 -8.95 2.13
CA THR A 2 -16.79 -8.37 2.90
C THR A 2 -17.83 -7.86 1.94
N SER A 3 -18.97 -8.55 1.88
CA SER A 3 -20.16 -8.14 1.14
C SER A 3 -20.98 -7.07 1.87
N ALA A 4 -20.50 -6.56 2.99
CA ALA A 4 -21.21 -5.58 3.80
C ALA A 4 -20.78 -4.13 3.45
N LYS A 5 -21.72 -3.20 3.59
CA LYS A 5 -21.42 -1.77 3.64
C LYS A 5 -20.50 -1.49 4.83
N THR A 6 -19.45 -0.72 4.60
CA THR A 6 -18.52 -0.30 5.67
C THR A 6 -18.46 1.21 5.68
N ASP A 7 -18.69 1.81 6.83
CA ASP A 7 -18.48 3.22 7.11
C ASP A 7 -17.38 3.32 8.15
N GLU A 8 -16.35 4.11 7.89
CA GLU A 8 -15.23 4.33 8.79
C GLU A 8 -15.00 5.84 8.97
N ALA A 9 -15.01 6.28 10.20
CA ALA A 9 -14.67 7.65 10.57
C ALA A 9 -13.23 7.69 11.08
N VAL A 10 -12.42 8.59 10.52
CA VAL A 10 -11.05 8.83 10.95
C VAL A 10 -11.04 10.13 11.74
N GLU A 11 -10.77 10.03 13.05
CA GLU A 11 -10.80 11.16 13.97
C GLU A 11 -9.57 12.05 13.85
N ASP A 12 -8.44 11.49 13.41
CA ASP A 12 -7.19 12.22 13.25
C ASP A 12 -7.10 12.97 11.92
N LYS A 13 -6.14 13.90 11.82
CA LYS A 13 -5.76 14.52 10.56
C LYS A 13 -5.12 13.49 9.66
N ILE A 14 -5.43 13.57 8.39
CA ILE A 14 -4.88 12.68 7.37
C ILE A 14 -4.14 13.47 6.29
N ASP A 15 -3.04 12.93 5.83
CA ASP A 15 -2.21 13.52 4.79
C ASP A 15 -2.76 13.23 3.40
N TRP A 16 -3.31 12.04 3.22
CA TRP A 16 -3.81 11.58 1.93
C TRP A 16 -4.94 10.57 2.06
N VAL A 17 -5.71 10.44 1.01
CA VAL A 17 -6.74 9.41 0.83
C VAL A 17 -6.49 8.65 -0.46
N ALA A 18 -6.74 7.34 -0.45
CA ALA A 18 -6.57 6.50 -1.61
C ALA A 18 -7.80 5.64 -1.90
N PHE A 19 -8.21 5.63 -3.15
CA PHE A 19 -9.14 4.66 -3.72
C PHE A 19 -8.32 3.61 -4.48
N LYS A 20 -8.34 2.40 -3.97
CA LYS A 20 -7.48 1.33 -4.44
C LYS A 20 -8.28 0.18 -5.00
N ASN A 21 -7.88 -0.33 -6.16
CA ASN A 21 -8.27 -1.64 -6.64
C ASN A 21 -7.09 -2.63 -6.52
N GLN A 22 -7.20 -3.79 -7.16
CA GLN A 22 -6.17 -4.84 -7.07
C GLN A 22 -4.81 -4.38 -7.63
N PHE A 23 -4.79 -3.59 -8.69
CA PHE A 23 -3.58 -3.24 -9.44
C PHE A 23 -3.24 -1.75 -9.42
N PHE A 24 -4.25 -0.89 -9.29
CA PHE A 24 -4.11 0.55 -9.41
C PHE A 24 -4.70 1.28 -8.22
N SER A 25 -4.16 2.45 -7.94
CA SER A 25 -4.68 3.39 -6.95
C SER A 25 -4.84 4.78 -7.54
N ALA A 26 -5.88 5.47 -7.08
CA ALA A 26 -6.05 6.91 -7.19
C ALA A 26 -5.85 7.51 -5.80
N VAL A 27 -4.84 8.33 -5.63
CA VAL A 27 -4.49 8.96 -4.35
C VAL A 27 -4.58 10.45 -4.46
N MET A 28 -5.22 11.10 -3.49
CA MET A 28 -5.27 12.53 -3.32
C MET A 28 -4.48 12.90 -2.07
N ILE A 29 -3.48 13.73 -2.21
CA ILE A 29 -2.56 14.16 -1.17
C ILE A 29 -2.81 15.63 -0.90
N ALA A 30 -3.04 16.00 0.36
CA ALA A 30 -3.19 17.40 0.74
C ALA A 30 -1.85 17.94 1.27
N LYS A 31 -1.35 19.03 0.70
CA LYS A 31 -0.10 19.65 1.17
C LYS A 31 -0.24 20.23 2.58
N ASN A 32 -1.43 20.70 2.93
CA ASN A 32 -1.75 21.28 4.23
C ASN A 32 -2.59 20.36 5.13
N ASP A 33 -2.56 19.06 4.89
CA ASP A 33 -3.38 18.02 5.53
C ASP A 33 -4.89 18.24 5.36
N PHE A 34 -5.63 17.13 5.45
CA PHE A 34 -7.07 17.21 5.65
C PHE A 34 -7.37 17.43 7.14
N GLU A 35 -8.44 18.13 7.42
CA GLU A 35 -8.90 18.29 8.79
C GLU A 35 -9.37 16.94 9.35
N ALA A 36 -9.40 16.85 10.68
CA ALA A 36 -9.93 15.70 11.39
C ALA A 36 -11.40 15.39 11.03
N ASN A 37 -11.85 14.20 11.36
CA ASN A 37 -13.21 13.68 11.10
C ASN A 37 -13.52 13.44 9.62
N ALA A 38 -12.63 12.77 8.92
CA ALA A 38 -12.91 12.24 7.59
C ALA A 38 -13.87 11.05 7.68
N LEU A 39 -14.83 10.95 6.76
CA LEU A 39 -15.75 9.83 6.66
C LEU A 39 -15.49 9.08 5.36
N MET A 40 -15.21 7.79 5.47
CA MET A 40 -14.99 6.90 4.33
C MET A 40 -16.10 5.86 4.27
N THR A 41 -16.74 5.72 3.12
CA THR A 41 -17.84 4.79 2.91
C THR A 41 -17.51 3.85 1.76
N SER A 42 -17.74 2.56 1.96
CA SER A 42 -17.63 1.52 0.94
C SER A 42 -18.93 0.76 0.81
N VAL A 43 -19.55 0.79 -0.37
CA VAL A 43 -20.82 0.15 -0.65
C VAL A 43 -20.63 -0.92 -1.73
N PRO A 44 -20.86 -2.21 -1.43
CA PRO A 44 -20.85 -3.24 -2.46
C PRO A 44 -22.00 -3.02 -3.45
N GLN A 45 -21.75 -3.27 -4.72
CA GLN A 45 -22.75 -3.14 -5.78
C GLN A 45 -23.40 -4.48 -6.07
N GLU A 46 -24.57 -4.44 -6.69
CA GLU A 46 -25.32 -5.64 -7.06
C GLU A 46 -24.58 -6.50 -8.08
N LYS A 47 -24.77 -7.82 -7.97
CA LYS A 47 -24.20 -8.76 -8.95
C LYS A 47 -24.77 -8.48 -10.33
N GLY A 48 -23.88 -8.29 -11.30
CA GLY A 48 -24.26 -8.00 -12.68
C GLY A 48 -24.29 -6.51 -13.05
N SER A 49 -24.09 -5.60 -12.11
CA SER A 49 -23.96 -4.15 -12.38
C SER A 49 -22.69 -3.76 -13.15
N GLY A 50 -21.73 -4.68 -13.26
CA GLY A 50 -20.40 -4.39 -13.82
C GLY A 50 -19.43 -3.71 -12.86
N TYR A 51 -19.90 -3.38 -11.67
CA TYR A 51 -19.11 -2.74 -10.61
C TYR A 51 -19.06 -3.64 -9.38
N LEU A 52 -17.91 -3.67 -8.70
CA LEU A 52 -17.73 -4.43 -7.46
C LEU A 52 -18.14 -3.63 -6.23
N LYS A 53 -17.65 -2.40 -6.13
CA LYS A 53 -17.88 -1.50 -4.99
C LYS A 53 -17.90 -0.07 -5.45
N GLN A 54 -18.64 0.74 -4.71
CA GLN A 54 -18.59 2.20 -4.78
C GLN A 54 -17.91 2.70 -3.51
N TYR A 55 -16.97 3.64 -3.70
CA TYR A 55 -16.25 4.27 -2.60
C TYR A 55 -16.58 5.76 -2.58
N GLU A 56 -16.78 6.27 -1.38
CA GLU A 56 -16.99 7.70 -1.13
C GLU A 56 -16.10 8.13 0.04
N ALA A 57 -15.43 9.26 -0.09
CA ALA A 57 -14.69 9.88 1.01
C ALA A 57 -15.13 11.33 1.16
N LYS A 58 -15.56 11.69 2.36
CA LYS A 58 -15.93 13.07 2.74
C LYS A 58 -14.86 13.60 3.66
N MET A 59 -14.15 14.62 3.20
CA MET A 59 -13.05 15.23 3.92
C MET A 59 -13.21 16.73 3.92
N LYS A 60 -12.70 17.36 4.99
CA LYS A 60 -12.59 18.81 5.08
C LYS A 60 -11.15 19.19 4.78
N ALA A 61 -10.97 20.18 3.94
CA ALA A 61 -9.67 20.76 3.64
C ALA A 61 -9.62 22.20 4.12
N PHE A 62 -8.43 22.67 4.46
CA PHE A 62 -8.22 24.07 4.81
C PHE A 62 -8.60 24.97 3.62
N PHE A 63 -9.37 25.99 3.90
CA PHE A 63 -9.73 27.02 2.92
C PHE A 63 -9.49 28.41 3.51
N ASP A 64 -8.69 29.23 2.84
CA ASP A 64 -8.46 30.63 3.21
C ASP A 64 -9.35 31.57 2.38
N PRO A 65 -10.43 32.13 2.97
CA PRO A 65 -11.31 33.04 2.26
C PRO A 65 -10.64 34.38 1.87
N SER A 66 -9.48 34.71 2.47
CA SER A 66 -8.72 35.91 2.13
C SER A 66 -7.91 35.76 0.83
N GLY A 67 -7.78 34.54 0.30
CA GLY A 67 -7.02 34.24 -0.90
C GLY A 67 -5.48 34.35 -0.76
N LYS A 68 -4.97 34.50 0.47
CA LYS A 68 -3.53 34.63 0.72
C LYS A 68 -2.81 33.30 0.71
N LYS A 69 -3.51 32.22 1.06
CA LYS A 69 -2.98 30.85 1.08
C LYS A 69 -3.80 29.97 0.16
N ALA A 70 -3.14 29.40 -0.86
CA ALA A 70 -3.78 28.42 -1.73
C ALA A 70 -3.91 27.07 -1.01
N THR A 71 -5.04 26.40 -1.24
CA THR A 71 -5.18 24.99 -0.88
C THR A 71 -4.66 24.17 -2.06
N GLU A 72 -3.61 23.39 -1.82
CA GLU A 72 -2.94 22.63 -2.86
C GLU A 72 -3.13 21.13 -2.64
N PHE A 73 -3.43 20.43 -3.74
CA PHE A 73 -3.57 18.98 -3.75
C PHE A 73 -2.71 18.38 -4.85
N ASP A 74 -2.05 17.28 -4.54
CA ASP A 74 -1.37 16.46 -5.51
C ASP A 74 -2.18 15.18 -5.76
N PHE A 75 -2.19 14.71 -7.00
CA PHE A 75 -2.91 13.50 -7.38
C PHE A 75 -1.95 12.48 -7.96
N TYR A 76 -2.02 11.27 -7.43
CA TYR A 76 -1.34 10.12 -8.00
C TYR A 76 -2.36 9.16 -8.62
N TYR A 77 -2.15 8.80 -9.86
CA TYR A 77 -2.89 7.76 -10.57
C TYR A 77 -1.90 6.77 -11.15
N GLY A 78 -1.83 5.58 -10.61
CA GLY A 78 -0.82 4.64 -11.04
C GLY A 78 -0.95 3.25 -10.43
N PRO A 79 -0.03 2.34 -10.80
CA PRO A 79 -0.03 0.97 -10.31
C PRO A 79 0.34 0.90 -8.83
N ASN A 80 -0.15 -0.15 -8.18
CA ASN A 80 0.19 -0.49 -6.80
C ASN A 80 1.57 -1.16 -6.74
N ASP A 81 2.61 -0.45 -7.19
CA ASP A 81 3.99 -0.91 -7.15
C ASP A 81 4.72 -0.30 -5.95
N PHE A 82 5.19 -1.16 -5.05
CA PHE A 82 5.89 -0.77 -3.83
C PHE A 82 7.10 0.14 -4.09
N ARG A 83 7.91 -0.22 -5.10
CA ARG A 83 9.15 0.52 -5.41
C ARG A 83 8.85 1.84 -6.09
N LEU A 84 7.85 1.86 -6.96
CA LEU A 84 7.42 3.07 -7.63
C LEU A 84 6.91 4.09 -6.61
N LEU A 85 6.04 3.66 -5.69
CA LEU A 85 5.49 4.53 -4.64
C LEU A 85 6.59 5.08 -3.73
N GLN A 86 7.53 4.23 -3.31
CA GLN A 86 8.67 4.66 -2.49
C GLN A 86 9.61 5.63 -3.23
N ARG A 87 9.85 5.40 -4.53
CA ARG A 87 10.67 6.29 -5.36
C ARG A 87 9.99 7.64 -5.56
N MET A 88 8.70 7.62 -5.90
CA MET A 88 7.89 8.83 -6.09
C MET A 88 7.89 9.70 -4.83
N GLU A 89 7.73 9.11 -3.66
CA GLU A 89 7.74 9.84 -2.40
C GLU A 89 9.08 10.56 -2.17
N LYS A 90 10.20 9.91 -2.52
CA LYS A 90 11.54 10.51 -2.42
C LYS A 90 11.80 11.60 -3.47
N GLU A 91 11.32 11.39 -4.70
CA GLU A 91 11.56 12.32 -5.81
C GLU A 91 10.67 13.56 -5.74
N CYS A 92 9.41 13.41 -5.36
CA CYS A 92 8.45 14.51 -5.29
C CYS A 92 8.62 15.42 -4.07
N ASN A 93 9.41 14.99 -3.06
CA ASN A 93 9.72 15.77 -1.86
C ASN A 93 8.50 16.51 -1.26
N PHE A 94 7.50 15.74 -0.82
CA PHE A 94 6.27 16.29 -0.22
C PHE A 94 6.50 17.03 1.11
N GLY A 95 7.74 17.10 1.59
CA GLY A 95 8.11 17.75 2.86
C GLY A 95 7.75 16.94 4.11
N LYS A 96 7.16 15.77 3.95
CA LYS A 96 6.78 14.84 5.01
C LYS A 96 6.82 13.39 4.50
N ASP A 97 6.97 12.45 5.42
CA ASP A 97 6.95 11.01 5.14
C ASP A 97 5.50 10.54 5.04
N LEU A 98 5.01 10.39 3.83
CA LEU A 98 3.63 9.98 3.55
C LEU A 98 3.42 8.47 3.70
N GLN A 99 4.50 7.68 3.65
CA GLN A 99 4.47 6.22 3.74
C GLN A 99 3.53 5.58 2.73
N MET A 100 3.55 6.10 1.50
CA MET A 100 2.64 5.66 0.44
C MET A 100 2.84 4.19 0.03
N GLU A 101 4.01 3.62 0.32
CA GLU A 101 4.24 2.18 0.12
C GLU A 101 3.31 1.29 0.96
N ARG A 102 2.67 1.83 2.02
CA ARG A 102 1.63 1.12 2.78
C ARG A 102 0.37 0.81 1.97
N LEU A 103 0.17 1.48 0.85
CA LEU A 103 -0.87 1.11 -0.12
C LEU A 103 -0.70 -0.31 -0.64
N VAL A 104 0.56 -0.78 -0.74
CA VAL A 104 0.84 -2.15 -1.13
C VAL A 104 0.83 -3.04 0.10
N TYR A 105 -0.24 -3.83 0.28
CA TYR A 105 -0.35 -4.76 1.40
C TYR A 105 0.57 -5.96 1.20
N LEU A 106 1.69 -5.98 1.88
CA LEU A 106 2.69 -7.06 1.83
C LEU A 106 2.40 -8.22 2.80
N GLY A 107 1.19 -8.30 3.35
CA GLY A 107 0.79 -9.37 4.25
C GLY A 107 1.16 -9.13 5.73
N TRP A 108 1.13 -10.19 6.52
CA TRP A 108 1.43 -10.17 7.97
C TRP A 108 2.83 -9.59 8.23
N PRO A 109 3.11 -8.98 9.40
CA PRO A 109 4.39 -8.30 9.65
C PRO A 109 5.62 -9.17 9.36
N LEU A 110 5.57 -10.45 9.70
CA LEU A 110 6.64 -11.40 9.43
C LEU A 110 6.84 -11.65 7.92
N PHE A 111 5.74 -11.86 7.18
CA PHE A 111 5.79 -12.02 5.73
C PHE A 111 6.19 -10.73 5.02
N ARG A 112 5.86 -9.57 5.59
CA ARG A 112 6.30 -8.26 5.08
C ARG A 112 7.82 -8.12 5.13
N ILE A 113 8.45 -8.54 6.23
CA ILE A 113 9.92 -8.50 6.38
C ILE A 113 10.57 -9.46 5.37
N ILE A 114 10.08 -10.70 5.29
CA ILE A 114 10.62 -11.71 4.36
C ILE A 114 10.43 -11.25 2.90
N ASN A 115 9.24 -10.79 2.52
CA ASN A 115 8.99 -10.30 1.17
C ASN A 115 9.80 -9.05 0.83
N ARG A 116 9.96 -8.11 1.77
CA ARG A 116 10.69 -6.85 1.55
C ARG A 116 12.19 -7.09 1.38
N TRP A 117 12.78 -7.96 2.22
CA TRP A 117 14.22 -8.19 2.22
C TRP A 117 14.66 -9.33 1.32
N PHE A 118 13.92 -10.42 1.31
CA PHE A 118 14.32 -11.63 0.59
C PHE A 118 13.73 -11.71 -0.81
N THR A 119 12.39 -11.67 -0.93
CA THR A 119 11.72 -11.91 -2.20
C THR A 119 12.01 -10.82 -3.23
N LEU A 120 12.01 -9.54 -2.82
CA LEU A 120 12.30 -8.44 -3.74
C LEU A 120 13.75 -8.45 -4.23
N TYR A 121 14.72 -8.71 -3.35
CA TYR A 121 16.12 -8.78 -3.75
C TYR A 121 16.43 -9.98 -4.62
N VAL A 122 15.88 -11.15 -4.27
CA VAL A 122 16.05 -12.37 -5.06
C VAL A 122 15.40 -12.23 -6.43
N PHE A 123 14.19 -11.65 -6.48
CA PHE A 123 13.49 -11.41 -7.74
C PHE A 123 14.28 -10.47 -8.66
N ASP A 124 14.80 -9.37 -8.14
CA ASP A 124 15.59 -8.41 -8.92
C ASP A 124 16.91 -9.03 -9.43
N PHE A 125 17.58 -9.77 -8.56
CA PHE A 125 18.80 -10.46 -8.93
C PHE A 125 18.54 -11.45 -10.08
N LEU A 126 17.50 -12.26 -9.98
CA LEU A 126 17.16 -13.25 -11.00
C LEU A 126 16.66 -12.61 -12.30
N THR A 127 15.88 -11.53 -12.23
CA THR A 127 15.44 -10.80 -13.43
C THR A 127 16.60 -10.08 -14.12
N GLY A 128 17.59 -9.60 -13.36
CA GLY A 128 18.81 -8.99 -13.88
C GLY A 128 19.70 -9.96 -14.69
N LEU A 129 19.54 -11.27 -14.51
CA LEU A 129 20.26 -12.30 -15.25
C LEU A 129 19.68 -12.60 -16.65
N ASN A 130 18.64 -11.88 -17.10
CA ASN A 130 17.94 -12.11 -18.38
C ASN A 130 17.42 -13.55 -18.56
N ILE A 131 17.08 -14.23 -17.46
CA ILE A 131 16.54 -15.59 -17.47
C ILE A 131 15.03 -15.52 -17.76
N ASN A 132 14.52 -16.55 -18.44
CA ASN A 132 13.09 -16.69 -18.70
C ASN A 132 12.28 -16.61 -17.39
N MET A 133 11.24 -15.77 -17.37
CA MET A 133 10.42 -15.51 -16.18
C MET A 133 9.85 -16.77 -15.53
N GLY A 134 9.56 -17.82 -16.32
CA GLY A 134 9.12 -19.12 -15.80
C GLY A 134 10.17 -19.80 -14.92
N ILE A 135 11.44 -19.74 -15.32
CA ILE A 135 12.56 -20.31 -14.55
C ILE A 135 12.75 -19.50 -13.25
N VAL A 136 12.63 -18.18 -13.32
CA VAL A 136 12.69 -17.30 -12.14
C VAL A 136 11.63 -17.70 -11.10
N LEU A 137 10.39 -17.92 -11.52
CA LEU A 137 9.30 -18.35 -10.64
C LEU A 137 9.55 -19.71 -10.01
N ILE A 138 10.07 -20.67 -10.78
CA ILE A 138 10.43 -22.00 -10.26
C ILE A 138 11.54 -21.89 -9.21
N LEU A 139 12.60 -21.12 -9.49
CA LEU A 139 13.71 -20.93 -8.55
C LEU A 139 13.25 -20.25 -7.25
N ILE A 140 12.43 -19.21 -7.34
CA ILE A 140 11.85 -18.54 -6.16
C ILE A 140 11.00 -19.53 -5.35
N THR A 141 10.18 -20.35 -6.01
CA THR A 141 9.34 -21.34 -5.36
C THR A 141 10.17 -22.37 -4.60
N LEU A 142 11.26 -22.85 -5.21
CA LEU A 142 12.20 -23.79 -4.58
C LEU A 142 12.91 -23.16 -3.38
N LEU A 143 13.37 -21.92 -3.50
CA LEU A 143 14.00 -21.18 -2.40
C LEU A 143 13.02 -20.96 -1.24
N LEU A 144 11.79 -20.57 -1.53
CA LEU A 144 10.76 -20.39 -0.50
C LEU A 144 10.34 -21.71 0.15
N ARG A 145 10.40 -22.82 -0.56
CA ARG A 145 10.11 -24.16 0.00
C ARG A 145 11.19 -24.63 0.97
N GLN A 146 12.44 -24.27 0.74
CA GLN A 146 13.55 -24.66 1.64
C GLN A 146 13.67 -23.73 2.86
N SER A 147 13.28 -22.47 2.75
CA SER A 147 13.44 -21.48 3.83
C SER A 147 12.54 -21.65 5.06
N PRO A 148 11.28 -22.16 4.98
CA PRO A 148 10.42 -22.24 6.17
C PRO A 148 10.94 -23.15 7.27
N GLN A 149 11.62 -24.24 6.93
CA GLN A 149 12.15 -25.17 7.93
C GLN A 149 13.33 -24.56 8.69
N SER A 150 14.19 -23.80 8.01
CA SER A 150 15.36 -23.17 8.64
C SER A 150 14.98 -21.96 9.48
N ILE A 151 14.00 -21.14 9.02
CA ILE A 151 13.54 -19.96 9.73
C ILE A 151 12.69 -20.36 10.94
N LEU A 152 11.80 -21.36 10.79
CA LEU A 152 10.99 -21.86 11.87
C LEU A 152 11.85 -22.51 12.98
N SER A 153 12.89 -23.23 12.60
CA SER A 153 13.83 -23.81 13.56
C SER A 153 14.68 -22.77 14.30
N LEU A 154 15.00 -21.64 13.66
CA LEU A 154 15.68 -20.52 14.30
C LEU A 154 14.77 -19.81 15.31
N ILE A 155 13.52 -19.55 14.95
CA ILE A 155 12.54 -18.88 15.83
C ILE A 155 12.20 -19.77 17.03
N LEU A 156 11.97 -21.07 16.81
CA LEU A 156 11.70 -22.02 17.89
C LEU A 156 12.90 -22.22 18.83
N ARG A 157 14.11 -22.03 18.33
CA ARG A 157 15.33 -22.15 19.13
C ARG A 157 15.53 -20.94 20.04
N ASP A 158 15.11 -19.75 19.62
CA ASP A 158 15.16 -18.54 20.45
C ASP A 158 14.06 -18.53 21.53
N GLU A 159 12.88 -19.10 21.25
CA GLU A 159 11.81 -19.19 22.26
C GLU A 159 12.05 -20.30 23.32
N LEU A 160 12.87 -21.33 23.00
CA LEU A 160 13.22 -22.38 23.93
C LEU A 160 14.47 -22.05 24.77
N ALA A 161 15.12 -20.91 24.54
CA ALA A 161 16.30 -20.42 25.26
C ALA A 161 15.97 -19.36 26.33
N LEU A 162 14.68 -19.06 26.55
CA LEU A 162 14.13 -18.26 27.63
C LEU A 162 13.39 -19.17 28.63
#